data_50da5b4ef4ad076463da240783292723
#
_entry.id   50da5b4ef4ad076463da240783292723
#
_cell.length_a   1.000
_cell.length_b   1.000
_cell.length_c   1.000
_cell.angle_alpha   90.00
_cell.angle_beta   90.00
_cell.angle_gamma   90.00
#
_symmetry.space_group_name_H-M   'P 1'
#
loop_
_entity.id
_entity.type
_entity.pdbx_description
1 polymer ?
#
loop_
_entity_poly.entity_id
_entity_poly.type
_entity_poly.pdbx_seq_one_letter_code
_entity_poly.pdbx_strand_id
1 'polypeptide(L)'
;MTPNELLEEARKTLEEGNKEEGAKQLIKAADQLANAAEYEQAAKVYEEAAIIFRDIYDADECFKSFDKATLMLVRLPQDDDVYTELVRVNTAAAKIAEAATEYKKAADFYFRAKDFAMSDDVKQSLNIRAADALENIADAKEEEENYAEAIGLLRKVSRLYYSADDDELGERINTRAIKIAQRWADIAKDKGDFLSAGNALAEAAQIMQSQGESPEATRTMMEAGELYEAANLFEKAGNIYDAAQEAYKLQRLTSARNQALYKAAEAYMKMEGTPEAVAPLLVKSGNMYHELGRVMKRKWAFKRASEMFEELAKKSETENDVESEKKYLRFQAMCLRNWGYEDRAEQIYNEVREFYLDQAKQQSKGGNKELQALALEEAAEVFAESGQEEESKKLIEQSIELYIELADESAAADDPESSSKLYSKAADCALKLDDIERNESFHWMASQKAVKAADYYKELGVPELATIWTRTAGLEALQTNSKKMVQKAIELLTASAEGFKEANELNEAFEDLFAVFEARFMYYPDKRRPIKATIKEMAEISMMIQDDIISALLSIIRAMNEGNHISALLMLQENEEDLLAKADRLRKLIEQSKVVRPTK
;
A
#
# COMPACT_ATOMS: atom_id res chain seq x y z
N MET A 1 17.87 -14.85 48.89
CA MET A 1 18.92 -13.82 48.71
C MET A 1 18.26 -12.59 48.12
N THR A 2 18.58 -11.44 48.65
CA THR A 2 18.16 -10.16 48.09
C THR A 2 18.91 -9.87 46.79
N PRO A 3 18.42 -8.99 45.90
CA PRO A 3 19.17 -8.61 44.70
C PRO A 3 20.60 -8.15 44.97
N ASN A 4 20.79 -7.38 46.06
CA ASN A 4 22.12 -6.89 46.43
C ASN A 4 23.07 -8.01 46.89
N GLU A 5 22.58 -9.00 47.63
CA GLU A 5 23.36 -10.17 48.03
C GLU A 5 23.81 -11.00 46.78
N LEU A 6 22.92 -11.14 45.80
CA LEU A 6 23.25 -11.80 44.51
C LEU A 6 24.29 -11.01 43.71
N LEU A 7 24.21 -9.67 43.71
CA LEU A 7 25.20 -8.81 43.06
C LEU A 7 26.58 -8.94 43.69
N GLU A 8 26.66 -8.98 45.03
CA GLU A 8 27.93 -9.17 45.76
C GLU A 8 28.52 -10.57 45.48
N GLU A 9 27.69 -11.62 45.47
CA GLU A 9 28.13 -12.98 45.13
C GLU A 9 28.61 -13.06 43.69
N ALA A 10 27.88 -12.46 42.72
CA ALA A 10 28.26 -12.41 41.32
C ALA A 10 29.63 -11.73 41.14
N ARG A 11 29.85 -10.59 41.78
CA ARG A 11 31.12 -9.86 41.73
C ARG A 11 32.27 -10.66 42.33
N LYS A 12 32.05 -11.32 43.42
CA LYS A 12 33.06 -12.22 44.03
C LYS A 12 33.39 -13.38 43.08
N THR A 13 32.40 -14.01 42.46
CA THR A 13 32.60 -15.07 41.48
C THR A 13 33.40 -14.59 40.26
N LEU A 14 33.19 -13.35 39.83
CA LEU A 14 33.95 -12.70 38.75
C LEU A 14 35.41 -12.45 39.14
N GLU A 15 35.64 -11.97 40.36
CA GLU A 15 37.00 -11.77 40.95
C GLU A 15 37.80 -13.08 41.07
N GLU A 16 37.10 -14.19 41.34
CA GLU A 16 37.67 -15.53 41.34
C GLU A 16 37.99 -16.08 39.93
N GLY A 17 37.64 -15.31 38.89
CA GLY A 17 37.92 -15.62 37.46
C GLY A 17 36.86 -16.47 36.76
N ASN A 18 35.78 -16.83 37.44
CA ASN A 18 34.68 -17.60 36.86
C ASN A 18 33.66 -16.69 36.16
N LYS A 19 34.04 -16.17 34.98
CA LYS A 19 33.29 -15.16 34.25
C LYS A 19 31.89 -15.63 33.84
N GLU A 20 31.73 -16.86 33.37
CA GLU A 20 30.45 -17.39 32.91
C GLU A 20 29.44 -17.51 34.05
N GLU A 21 29.84 -18.07 35.17
CA GLU A 21 28.94 -18.23 36.31
C GLU A 21 28.60 -16.87 36.93
N GLY A 22 29.58 -15.97 37.04
CA GLY A 22 29.36 -14.60 37.50
C GLY A 22 28.37 -13.83 36.66
N ALA A 23 28.46 -13.94 35.31
CA ALA A 23 27.50 -13.31 34.39
C ALA A 23 26.09 -13.89 34.55
N LYS A 24 25.96 -15.20 34.71
CA LYS A 24 24.65 -15.85 35.00
C LYS A 24 24.06 -15.42 36.33
N GLN A 25 24.89 -15.20 37.34
CA GLN A 25 24.44 -14.66 38.63
C GLN A 25 24.00 -13.21 38.50
N LEU A 26 24.70 -12.37 37.70
CA LEU A 26 24.25 -11.01 37.39
C LEU A 26 22.86 -11.01 36.71
N ILE A 27 22.62 -11.90 35.75
CA ILE A 27 21.29 -12.02 35.15
C ILE A 27 20.23 -12.34 36.20
N LYS A 28 20.49 -13.30 37.13
CA LYS A 28 19.54 -13.62 38.18
C LYS A 28 19.25 -12.44 39.13
N ALA A 29 20.28 -11.65 39.42
CA ALA A 29 20.12 -10.44 40.20
C ALA A 29 19.30 -9.40 39.48
N ALA A 30 19.56 -9.20 38.17
CA ALA A 30 18.81 -8.29 37.29
C ALA A 30 17.34 -8.72 37.14
N ASP A 31 17.06 -10.02 36.99
CA ASP A 31 15.70 -10.57 36.96
C ASP A 31 14.95 -10.26 38.30
N GLN A 32 15.61 -10.31 39.45
CA GLN A 32 15.00 -9.94 40.72
C GLN A 32 14.76 -8.43 40.86
N LEU A 33 15.71 -7.59 40.42
CA LEU A 33 15.54 -6.14 40.35
C LEU A 33 14.36 -5.75 39.45
N ALA A 34 14.24 -6.39 38.29
CA ALA A 34 13.12 -6.19 37.39
C ALA A 34 11.77 -6.57 38.01
N ASN A 35 11.72 -7.66 38.78
CA ASN A 35 10.53 -8.08 39.53
C ASN A 35 10.18 -7.12 40.68
N ALA A 36 11.18 -6.43 41.23
CA ALA A 36 10.99 -5.37 42.24
C ALA A 36 10.67 -4.00 41.62
N ALA A 37 10.50 -3.92 40.30
CA ALA A 37 10.28 -2.70 39.52
C ALA A 37 11.46 -1.69 39.58
N GLU A 38 12.66 -2.15 39.95
CA GLU A 38 13.90 -1.37 39.93
C GLU A 38 14.54 -1.39 38.52
N TYR A 39 13.79 -0.91 37.50
CA TYR A 39 14.11 -1.11 36.10
C TYR A 39 15.44 -0.47 35.65
N GLU A 40 15.78 0.71 36.18
CA GLU A 40 17.04 1.37 35.86
C GLU A 40 18.26 0.56 36.30
N GLN A 41 18.20 0.02 37.55
CA GLN A 41 19.29 -0.81 38.06
C GLN A 41 19.34 -2.16 37.33
N ALA A 42 18.20 -2.75 37.03
CA ALA A 42 18.11 -3.99 36.28
C ALA A 42 18.75 -3.84 34.88
N ALA A 43 18.48 -2.74 34.18
CA ALA A 43 19.07 -2.45 32.88
C ALA A 43 20.61 -2.38 32.93
N LYS A 44 21.17 -1.68 33.92
CA LYS A 44 22.62 -1.57 34.13
C LYS A 44 23.28 -2.93 34.38
N VAL A 45 22.64 -3.77 35.21
CA VAL A 45 23.15 -5.11 35.52
C VAL A 45 23.07 -6.07 34.34
N TYR A 46 21.98 -6.00 33.54
CA TYR A 46 21.91 -6.76 32.29
C TYR A 46 23.01 -6.32 31.29
N GLU A 47 23.28 -5.03 31.16
CA GLU A 47 24.37 -4.53 30.31
C GLU A 47 25.74 -5.01 30.82
N GLU A 48 25.98 -4.98 32.14
CA GLU A 48 27.21 -5.52 32.76
C GLU A 48 27.37 -7.02 32.39
N ALA A 49 26.33 -7.81 32.52
CA ALA A 49 26.33 -9.22 32.12
C ALA A 49 26.61 -9.40 30.62
N ALA A 50 26.00 -8.58 29.77
CA ALA A 50 26.22 -8.62 28.31
C ALA A 50 27.67 -8.40 27.95
N ILE A 51 28.35 -7.42 28.57
CA ILE A 51 29.77 -7.12 28.35
C ILE A 51 30.64 -8.33 28.76
N ILE A 52 30.31 -9.00 29.85
CA ILE A 52 31.07 -10.17 30.30
C ILE A 52 30.88 -11.35 29.34
N PHE A 53 29.65 -11.59 28.84
CA PHE A 53 29.38 -12.62 27.83
C PHE A 53 30.13 -12.33 26.53
N ARG A 54 30.21 -11.07 26.09
CA ARG A 54 31.09 -10.68 24.97
C ARG A 54 32.54 -11.11 25.21
N ASP A 55 33.07 -10.85 26.42
CA ASP A 55 34.47 -11.12 26.76
C ASP A 55 34.80 -12.62 26.86
N ILE A 56 33.79 -13.48 26.99
CA ILE A 56 33.94 -14.93 26.94
C ILE A 56 33.45 -15.54 25.62
N TYR A 57 33.15 -14.70 24.63
CA TYR A 57 32.70 -15.08 23.29
C TYR A 57 31.36 -15.84 23.25
N ASP A 58 30.47 -15.61 24.23
CA ASP A 58 29.08 -16.09 24.20
C ASP A 58 28.16 -15.02 23.60
N ALA A 59 28.08 -15.01 22.26
CA ALA A 59 27.34 -14.01 21.52
C ALA A 59 25.83 -14.06 21.82
N ASP A 60 25.26 -15.26 21.99
CA ASP A 60 23.82 -15.40 22.20
C ASP A 60 23.38 -14.81 23.56
N GLU A 61 24.06 -15.14 24.64
CA GLU A 61 23.73 -14.59 25.95
C GLU A 61 24.09 -13.10 26.03
N CYS A 62 25.12 -12.63 25.31
CA CYS A 62 25.45 -11.22 25.18
C CYS A 62 24.26 -10.43 24.60
N PHE A 63 23.73 -10.81 23.43
CA PHE A 63 22.65 -10.08 22.78
C PHE A 63 21.32 -10.20 23.52
N LYS A 64 20.99 -11.38 24.08
CA LYS A 64 19.83 -11.53 24.98
C LYS A 64 19.88 -10.60 26.19
N SER A 65 21.06 -10.40 26.75
CA SER A 65 21.25 -9.49 27.88
C SER A 65 21.05 -8.03 27.47
N PHE A 66 21.52 -7.62 26.29
CA PHE A 66 21.21 -6.28 25.75
C PHE A 66 19.72 -6.09 25.44
N ASP A 67 19.04 -7.11 24.89
CA ASP A 67 17.59 -7.06 24.68
C ASP A 67 16.83 -6.87 25.99
N LYS A 68 17.23 -7.59 27.06
CA LYS A 68 16.66 -7.41 28.40
C LYS A 68 16.95 -6.01 28.97
N ALA A 69 18.17 -5.49 28.79
CA ALA A 69 18.50 -4.14 29.22
C ALA A 69 17.62 -3.08 28.53
N THR A 70 17.47 -3.19 27.21
CA THR A 70 16.58 -2.33 26.43
C THR A 70 15.13 -2.42 26.93
N LEU A 71 14.62 -3.64 27.16
CA LEU A 71 13.26 -3.86 27.68
C LEU A 71 13.05 -3.19 29.04
N MET A 72 14.05 -3.18 29.93
CA MET A 72 13.95 -2.51 31.23
C MET A 72 13.89 -0.98 31.07
N LEU A 73 14.70 -0.42 30.18
CA LEU A 73 14.68 1.01 29.89
C LEU A 73 13.34 1.47 29.29
N VAL A 74 12.74 0.66 28.42
CA VAL A 74 11.41 0.96 27.85
C VAL A 74 10.30 1.01 28.92
N ARG A 75 10.47 0.32 30.06
CA ARG A 75 9.51 0.34 31.18
C ARG A 75 9.63 1.56 32.09
N LEU A 76 10.68 2.36 31.95
CA LEU A 76 10.84 3.61 32.67
C LEU A 76 9.92 4.71 32.12
N PRO A 77 9.60 5.75 32.89
CA PRO A 77 8.99 6.96 32.36
C PRO A 77 9.82 7.51 31.19
N GLN A 78 9.20 7.71 30.04
CA GLN A 78 9.90 8.08 28.81
C GLN A 78 10.22 9.59 28.83
N ASP A 79 11.47 9.92 29.14
CA ASP A 79 12.04 11.27 29.09
C ASP A 79 13.31 11.28 28.22
N ASP A 80 13.88 12.47 28.04
CA ASP A 80 15.05 12.67 27.17
C ASP A 80 16.28 11.85 27.63
N ASP A 81 16.44 11.64 28.94
CA ASP A 81 17.56 10.86 29.50
C ASP A 81 17.37 9.37 29.20
N VAL A 82 16.16 8.84 29.33
CA VAL A 82 15.83 7.46 29.01
C VAL A 82 15.98 7.19 27.50
N TYR A 83 15.52 8.10 26.63
CA TYR A 83 15.73 7.98 25.20
C TYR A 83 17.20 7.99 24.82
N THR A 84 18.01 8.87 25.44
CA THR A 84 19.46 8.91 25.24
C THR A 84 20.11 7.59 25.64
N GLU A 85 19.70 7.00 26.75
CA GLU A 85 20.21 5.73 27.25
C GLU A 85 19.80 4.55 26.35
N LEU A 86 18.56 4.53 25.85
CA LEU A 86 18.09 3.54 24.87
C LEU A 86 18.92 3.56 23.59
N VAL A 87 19.22 4.74 23.06
CA VAL A 87 20.11 4.92 21.90
C VAL A 87 21.52 4.40 22.22
N ARG A 88 22.06 4.73 23.37
CA ARG A 88 23.41 4.33 23.79
C ARG A 88 23.54 2.80 23.90
N VAL A 89 22.61 2.16 24.60
CA VAL A 89 22.63 0.71 24.84
C VAL A 89 22.49 -0.07 23.54
N ASN A 90 21.52 0.29 22.68
CA ASN A 90 21.35 -0.38 21.40
C ASN A 90 22.53 -0.13 20.45
N THR A 91 23.12 1.08 20.45
CA THR A 91 24.33 1.36 19.65
C THR A 91 25.53 0.55 20.16
N ALA A 92 25.66 0.34 21.47
CA ALA A 92 26.72 -0.49 22.03
C ALA A 92 26.55 -1.96 21.61
N ALA A 93 25.33 -2.49 21.69
CA ALA A 93 24.99 -3.83 21.22
C ALA A 93 25.30 -4.01 19.72
N ALA A 94 24.91 -3.04 18.88
CA ALA A 94 25.18 -3.05 17.44
C ALA A 94 26.68 -3.13 17.13
N LYS A 95 27.50 -2.30 17.78
CA LYS A 95 28.98 -2.33 17.60
C LYS A 95 29.61 -3.66 18.00
N ILE A 96 29.07 -4.30 19.06
CA ILE A 96 29.54 -5.63 19.46
C ILE A 96 29.14 -6.68 18.42
N ALA A 97 27.94 -6.56 17.87
CA ALA A 97 27.47 -7.44 16.80
C ALA A 97 28.31 -7.28 15.50
N GLU A 98 28.67 -6.05 15.11
CA GLU A 98 29.60 -5.80 13.99
C GLU A 98 30.96 -6.46 14.24
N ALA A 99 31.53 -6.26 15.42
CA ALA A 99 32.81 -6.86 15.79
C ALA A 99 32.78 -8.39 15.80
N ALA A 100 31.60 -8.98 16.03
CA ALA A 100 31.37 -10.42 15.97
C ALA A 100 30.96 -10.90 14.56
N THR A 101 30.93 -10.03 13.54
CA THR A 101 30.45 -10.30 12.17
C THR A 101 28.98 -10.73 12.09
N GLU A 102 28.20 -10.47 13.14
CA GLU A 102 26.76 -10.72 13.24
C GLU A 102 25.97 -9.54 12.64
N TYR A 103 26.23 -9.25 11.36
CA TYR A 103 25.77 -8.01 10.70
C TYR A 103 24.26 -7.83 10.72
N LYS A 104 23.47 -8.92 10.68
CA LYS A 104 22.02 -8.84 10.79
C LYS A 104 21.59 -8.28 12.16
N LYS A 105 22.17 -8.83 13.24
CA LYS A 105 21.91 -8.32 14.60
C LYS A 105 22.39 -6.88 14.75
N ALA A 106 23.53 -6.54 14.14
CA ALA A 106 24.03 -5.16 14.14
C ALA A 106 23.03 -4.19 13.51
N ALA A 107 22.52 -4.50 12.32
CA ALA A 107 21.52 -3.69 11.65
C ALA A 107 20.24 -3.55 12.49
N ASP A 108 19.72 -4.64 13.07
CA ASP A 108 18.54 -4.63 13.92
C ASP A 108 18.71 -3.73 15.15
N PHE A 109 19.86 -3.78 15.81
CA PHE A 109 20.16 -2.89 16.94
C PHE A 109 20.32 -1.43 16.52
N TYR A 110 20.91 -1.14 15.35
CA TYR A 110 21.00 0.23 14.83
C TYR A 110 19.60 0.79 14.50
N PHE A 111 18.71 -0.01 13.92
CA PHE A 111 17.32 0.41 13.69
C PHE A 111 16.60 0.72 15.00
N ARG A 112 16.73 -0.15 16.01
CA ARG A 112 16.15 0.14 17.35
C ARG A 112 16.72 1.41 17.95
N ALA A 113 18.05 1.62 17.87
CA ALA A 113 18.67 2.84 18.36
C ALA A 113 18.11 4.07 17.62
N LYS A 114 17.92 3.99 16.31
CA LYS A 114 17.32 5.06 15.51
C LYS A 114 15.89 5.38 15.93
N ASP A 115 15.08 4.38 16.26
CA ASP A 115 13.68 4.57 16.65
C ASP A 115 13.56 5.38 17.95
N PHE A 116 14.55 5.26 18.84
CA PHE A 116 14.65 6.04 20.07
C PHE A 116 15.39 7.38 19.91
N ALA A 117 16.03 7.63 18.79
CA ALA A 117 16.82 8.85 18.59
C ALA A 117 15.92 10.07 18.39
N MET A 118 16.14 11.14 19.17
CA MET A 118 15.40 12.38 19.12
C MET A 118 15.92 13.37 18.06
N SER A 119 17.22 13.33 17.79
CA SER A 119 17.87 14.22 16.84
C SER A 119 17.95 13.58 15.46
N ASP A 120 17.65 14.35 14.41
CA ASP A 120 17.75 13.89 13.03
C ASP A 120 19.20 13.54 12.64
N ASP A 121 20.19 14.29 13.13
CA ASP A 121 21.61 13.97 12.90
C ASP A 121 22.00 12.59 13.46
N VAL A 122 21.46 12.23 14.64
CA VAL A 122 21.69 10.91 15.23
C VAL A 122 20.99 9.83 14.41
N LYS A 123 19.74 10.07 13.96
CA LYS A 123 19.01 9.13 13.08
C LYS A 123 19.74 8.88 11.77
N GLN A 124 20.25 9.93 11.13
CA GLN A 124 21.04 9.82 9.91
C GLN A 124 22.31 8.99 10.13
N SER A 125 23.05 9.27 11.20
CA SER A 125 24.25 8.49 11.54
C SER A 125 23.95 7.01 11.78
N LEU A 126 22.82 6.70 12.42
CA LEU A 126 22.39 5.32 12.69
C LEU A 126 21.90 4.62 11.41
N ASN A 127 21.22 5.34 10.50
CA ASN A 127 20.89 4.82 9.17
C ASN A 127 22.12 4.43 8.37
N ILE A 128 23.18 5.26 8.38
CA ILE A 128 24.44 4.96 7.70
C ILE A 128 25.08 3.68 8.30
N ARG A 129 25.09 3.56 9.63
CA ARG A 129 25.62 2.36 10.30
C ARG A 129 24.81 1.09 9.97
N ALA A 130 23.49 1.21 9.96
CA ALA A 130 22.64 0.09 9.56
C ALA A 130 22.87 -0.28 8.08
N ALA A 131 23.05 0.72 7.21
CA ALA A 131 23.39 0.52 5.79
C ALA A 131 24.71 -0.23 5.63
N ASP A 132 25.78 0.19 6.34
CA ASP A 132 27.09 -0.48 6.31
C ASP A 132 26.97 -1.96 6.72
N ALA A 133 26.18 -2.26 7.76
CA ALA A 133 25.96 -3.63 8.21
C ALA A 133 25.19 -4.47 7.17
N LEU A 134 24.15 -3.91 6.54
CA LEU A 134 23.40 -4.58 5.47
C LEU A 134 24.24 -4.77 4.20
N GLU A 135 25.15 -3.82 3.87
CA GLU A 135 26.07 -3.96 2.73
C GLU A 135 27.00 -5.15 2.91
N ASN A 136 27.53 -5.39 4.12
CA ASN A 136 28.32 -6.58 4.42
C ASN A 136 27.53 -7.88 4.24
N ILE A 137 26.23 -7.89 4.55
CA ILE A 137 25.38 -9.07 4.28
C ILE A 137 25.20 -9.25 2.77
N ALA A 138 24.97 -8.15 2.03
CA ALA A 138 24.82 -8.19 0.58
C ALA A 138 26.07 -8.74 -0.10
N ASP A 139 27.28 -8.37 0.39
CA ASP A 139 28.56 -8.89 -0.09
C ASP A 139 28.66 -10.41 0.10
N ALA A 140 28.31 -10.91 1.27
CA ALA A 140 28.29 -12.33 1.54
C ALA A 140 27.28 -13.08 0.64
N LYS A 141 26.11 -12.47 0.37
CA LYS A 141 25.11 -13.05 -0.53
C LYS A 141 25.54 -13.05 -1.99
N GLU A 142 26.28 -12.03 -2.42
CA GLU A 142 26.89 -12.01 -3.76
C GLU A 142 27.96 -13.12 -3.91
N GLU A 143 28.79 -13.36 -2.88
CA GLU A 143 29.77 -14.44 -2.86
C GLU A 143 29.12 -15.83 -2.86
N GLU A 144 27.95 -15.98 -2.22
CA GLU A 144 27.13 -17.19 -2.24
C GLU A 144 26.40 -17.41 -3.58
N GLU A 145 26.58 -16.53 -4.58
CA GLU A 145 25.81 -16.48 -5.83
C GLU A 145 24.27 -16.30 -5.62
N ASN A 146 23.84 -15.84 -4.45
CA ASN A 146 22.46 -15.51 -4.16
C ASN A 146 22.16 -14.04 -4.57
N TYR A 147 22.19 -13.81 -5.88
CA TYR A 147 22.08 -12.46 -6.46
C TYR A 147 20.78 -11.76 -6.13
N ALA A 148 19.67 -12.49 -6.09
CA ALA A 148 18.36 -11.90 -5.79
C ALA A 148 18.34 -11.27 -4.38
N GLU A 149 18.83 -11.98 -3.37
CA GLU A 149 18.91 -11.49 -2.00
C GLU A 149 19.90 -10.34 -1.87
N ALA A 150 21.06 -10.45 -2.54
CA ALA A 150 22.06 -9.39 -2.57
C ALA A 150 21.49 -8.07 -3.14
N ILE A 151 20.76 -8.13 -4.27
CA ILE A 151 20.11 -6.97 -4.88
C ILE A 151 19.06 -6.37 -3.94
N GLY A 152 18.21 -7.22 -3.33
CA GLY A 152 17.21 -6.78 -2.37
C GLY A 152 17.81 -6.05 -1.17
N LEU A 153 18.94 -6.54 -0.64
CA LEU A 153 19.68 -5.88 0.44
C LEU A 153 20.29 -4.55 -0.02
N LEU A 154 20.93 -4.51 -1.19
CA LEU A 154 21.52 -3.27 -1.73
C LEU A 154 20.45 -2.20 -1.97
N ARG A 155 19.25 -2.56 -2.39
CA ARG A 155 18.12 -1.61 -2.48
C ARG A 155 17.75 -1.03 -1.11
N LYS A 156 17.74 -1.84 -0.04
CA LYS A 156 17.54 -1.33 1.33
C LYS A 156 18.68 -0.41 1.76
N VAL A 157 19.93 -0.77 1.47
CA VAL A 157 21.13 0.04 1.75
C VAL A 157 21.04 1.40 1.05
N SER A 158 20.72 1.41 -0.24
CA SER A 158 20.55 2.65 -1.01
C SER A 158 19.51 3.59 -0.39
N ARG A 159 18.36 3.05 0.05
CA ARG A 159 17.32 3.85 0.73
C ARG A 159 17.81 4.45 2.04
N LEU A 160 18.57 3.71 2.82
CA LEU A 160 19.10 4.20 4.08
C LEU A 160 20.07 5.37 3.85
N TYR A 161 20.91 5.32 2.81
CA TYR A 161 21.78 6.44 2.44
C TYR A 161 20.96 7.64 1.98
N TYR A 162 19.93 7.47 1.12
CA TYR A 162 19.04 8.58 0.75
C TYR A 162 18.30 9.16 1.96
N SER A 163 17.87 8.33 2.92
CA SER A 163 17.23 8.80 4.15
C SER A 163 18.18 9.50 5.11
N ALA A 164 19.49 9.35 4.89
CA ALA A 164 20.56 10.04 5.60
C ALA A 164 21.09 11.28 4.84
N ASP A 165 20.37 11.72 3.79
CA ASP A 165 20.77 12.83 2.89
C ASP A 165 22.13 12.58 2.18
N ASP A 166 22.53 11.31 2.00
CA ASP A 166 23.73 10.91 1.26
C ASP A 166 23.35 10.32 -0.11
N ASP A 167 22.93 11.21 -1.01
CA ASP A 167 22.49 10.84 -2.36
C ASP A 167 23.61 10.18 -3.17
N GLU A 168 24.88 10.61 -2.98
CA GLU A 168 26.02 10.07 -3.72
C GLU A 168 26.27 8.59 -3.39
N LEU A 169 26.23 8.22 -2.11
CA LEU A 169 26.32 6.83 -1.70
C LEU A 169 25.10 6.04 -2.16
N GLY A 170 23.90 6.60 -2.05
CA GLY A 170 22.67 5.96 -2.54
C GLY A 170 22.74 5.60 -4.02
N GLU A 171 23.18 6.53 -4.88
CA GLU A 171 23.36 6.30 -6.32
C GLU A 171 24.46 5.26 -6.62
N ARG A 172 25.56 5.31 -5.87
CA ARG A 172 26.65 4.31 -6.01
C ARG A 172 26.16 2.90 -5.72
N ILE A 173 25.38 2.72 -4.67
CA ILE A 173 24.81 1.42 -4.29
C ILE A 173 23.80 0.93 -5.33
N ASN A 174 22.91 1.79 -5.82
CA ASN A 174 21.97 1.46 -6.90
C ASN A 174 22.73 1.03 -8.16
N THR A 175 23.79 1.76 -8.54
CA THR A 175 24.63 1.39 -9.68
C THR A 175 25.28 0.02 -9.49
N ARG A 176 25.70 -0.31 -8.28
CA ARG A 176 26.22 -1.64 -7.94
C ARG A 176 25.15 -2.72 -8.09
N ALA A 177 23.95 -2.49 -7.54
CA ALA A 177 22.84 -3.42 -7.63
C ALA A 177 22.45 -3.70 -9.09
N ILE A 178 22.40 -2.67 -9.95
CA ILE A 178 22.16 -2.82 -11.39
C ILE A 178 23.22 -3.72 -12.05
N LYS A 179 24.49 -3.51 -11.76
CA LYS A 179 25.58 -4.33 -12.30
C LYS A 179 25.49 -5.80 -11.87
N ILE A 180 25.12 -6.05 -10.61
CA ILE A 180 24.92 -7.42 -10.10
C ILE A 180 23.72 -8.06 -10.81
N ALA A 181 22.62 -7.32 -11.00
CA ALA A 181 21.45 -7.82 -11.71
C ALA A 181 21.76 -8.15 -13.17
N GLN A 182 22.50 -7.29 -13.87
CA GLN A 182 22.94 -7.54 -15.24
C GLN A 182 23.84 -8.78 -15.33
N ARG A 183 24.80 -8.92 -14.43
CA ARG A 183 25.67 -10.11 -14.35
C ARG A 183 24.88 -11.38 -14.05
N TRP A 184 23.92 -11.32 -13.13
CA TRP A 184 23.02 -12.43 -12.85
C TRP A 184 22.21 -12.82 -14.10
N ALA A 185 21.66 -11.84 -14.82
CA ALA A 185 20.94 -12.08 -16.07
C ALA A 185 21.80 -12.80 -17.10
N ASP A 186 23.07 -12.40 -17.27
CA ASP A 186 23.98 -13.04 -18.24
C ASP A 186 24.31 -14.48 -17.82
N ILE A 187 24.61 -14.73 -16.56
CA ILE A 187 24.84 -16.08 -16.02
C ILE A 187 23.60 -16.97 -16.22
N ALA A 188 22.41 -16.45 -15.96
CA ALA A 188 21.16 -17.20 -16.11
C ALA A 188 20.85 -17.48 -17.60
N LYS A 189 21.09 -16.53 -18.51
CA LYS A 189 20.99 -16.74 -19.97
C LYS A 189 21.90 -17.85 -20.45
N ASP A 190 23.17 -17.85 -20.03
CA ASP A 190 24.15 -18.88 -20.38
C ASP A 190 23.74 -20.27 -19.89
N LYS A 191 23.06 -20.36 -18.76
CA LYS A 191 22.49 -21.60 -18.23
C LYS A 191 21.14 -21.97 -18.87
N GLY A 192 20.55 -21.14 -19.72
CA GLY A 192 19.22 -21.30 -20.31
C GLY A 192 18.07 -21.06 -19.32
N ASP A 193 18.34 -20.48 -18.15
CA ASP A 193 17.34 -20.09 -17.17
C ASP A 193 16.77 -18.70 -17.50
N PHE A 194 15.88 -18.68 -18.47
CA PHE A 194 15.26 -17.44 -18.94
C PHE A 194 14.36 -16.77 -17.91
N LEU A 195 13.79 -17.53 -16.96
CA LEU A 195 13.01 -16.94 -15.86
C LEU A 195 13.90 -16.10 -14.93
N SER A 196 15.00 -16.68 -14.43
CA SER A 196 15.93 -15.96 -13.56
C SER A 196 16.57 -14.76 -14.30
N ALA A 197 16.89 -14.92 -15.58
CA ALA A 197 17.41 -13.82 -16.39
C ALA A 197 16.39 -12.68 -16.55
N GLY A 198 15.13 -13.01 -16.80
CA GLY A 198 14.04 -12.05 -16.89
C GLY A 198 13.79 -11.32 -15.57
N ASN A 199 13.78 -12.04 -14.45
CA ASN A 199 13.65 -11.44 -13.12
C ASN A 199 14.82 -10.48 -12.82
N ALA A 200 16.06 -10.87 -13.13
CA ALA A 200 17.23 -10.03 -12.93
C ALA A 200 17.18 -8.71 -13.72
N LEU A 201 16.78 -8.77 -15.00
CA LEU A 201 16.64 -7.54 -15.80
C LEU A 201 15.44 -6.69 -15.36
N ALA A 202 14.35 -7.31 -14.90
CA ALA A 202 13.23 -6.57 -14.33
C ALA A 202 13.65 -5.79 -13.08
N GLU A 203 14.41 -6.40 -12.17
CA GLU A 203 15.00 -5.72 -11.00
C GLU A 203 15.93 -4.58 -11.42
N ALA A 204 16.83 -4.82 -12.38
CA ALA A 204 17.72 -3.77 -12.89
C ALA A 204 16.92 -2.58 -13.45
N ALA A 205 15.90 -2.86 -14.26
CA ALA A 205 15.05 -1.83 -14.86
C ALA A 205 14.29 -1.03 -13.78
N GLN A 206 13.80 -1.69 -12.74
CA GLN A 206 13.09 -1.05 -11.64
C GLN A 206 14.03 -0.11 -10.86
N ILE A 207 15.28 -0.54 -10.60
CA ILE A 207 16.29 0.31 -9.95
C ILE A 207 16.61 1.52 -10.84
N MET A 208 16.83 1.32 -12.14
CA MET A 208 17.09 2.41 -13.09
C MET A 208 15.90 3.40 -13.15
N GLN A 209 14.67 2.89 -13.18
CA GLN A 209 13.45 3.73 -13.16
C GLN A 209 13.38 4.60 -11.91
N SER A 210 13.76 4.03 -10.78
CA SER A 210 13.77 4.72 -9.50
C SER A 210 14.77 5.89 -9.44
N GLN A 211 15.82 5.85 -10.25
CA GLN A 211 16.78 6.96 -10.39
C GLN A 211 16.31 8.03 -11.40
N GLY A 212 15.19 7.82 -12.07
CA GLY A 212 14.57 8.71 -13.04
C GLY A 212 14.08 7.96 -14.27
N GLU A 213 13.17 8.57 -15.04
CA GLU A 213 12.66 8.00 -16.28
C GLU A 213 13.78 7.89 -17.33
N SER A 214 14.48 6.77 -17.35
CA SER A 214 15.57 6.51 -18.25
C SER A 214 15.12 5.69 -19.46
N PRO A 215 15.46 6.08 -20.71
CA PRO A 215 15.25 5.23 -21.88
C PRO A 215 15.98 3.88 -21.77
N GLU A 216 17.03 3.80 -20.98
CA GLU A 216 17.76 2.58 -20.70
C GLU A 216 16.94 1.62 -19.84
N ALA A 217 16.32 2.11 -18.77
CA ALA A 217 15.41 1.33 -17.92
C ALA A 217 14.30 0.69 -18.76
N THR A 218 13.67 1.49 -19.64
CA THR A 218 12.58 0.99 -20.47
C THR A 218 13.06 -0.06 -21.50
N ARG A 219 14.26 0.10 -22.06
CA ARG A 219 14.87 -0.94 -22.92
C ARG A 219 15.15 -2.21 -22.14
N THR A 220 15.65 -2.11 -20.93
CA THR A 220 15.90 -3.26 -20.06
C THR A 220 14.59 -3.99 -19.71
N MET A 221 13.47 -3.27 -19.51
CA MET A 221 12.14 -3.88 -19.39
C MET A 221 11.75 -4.68 -20.63
N MET A 222 11.99 -4.12 -21.83
CA MET A 222 11.69 -4.82 -23.07
C MET A 222 12.50 -6.11 -23.21
N GLU A 223 13.77 -6.11 -22.83
CA GLU A 223 14.62 -7.31 -22.81
C GLU A 223 14.14 -8.34 -21.77
N ALA A 224 13.73 -7.90 -20.59
CA ALA A 224 13.15 -8.77 -19.58
C ALA A 224 11.87 -9.45 -20.09
N GLY A 225 11.03 -8.70 -20.79
CA GLY A 225 9.83 -9.23 -21.45
C GLY A 225 10.14 -10.32 -22.48
N GLU A 226 11.19 -10.14 -23.30
CA GLU A 226 11.64 -11.15 -24.26
C GLU A 226 12.12 -12.44 -23.58
N LEU A 227 12.76 -12.32 -22.43
CA LEU A 227 13.19 -13.47 -21.63
C LEU A 227 12.00 -14.20 -20.99
N TYR A 228 11.00 -13.46 -20.48
CA TYR A 228 9.77 -14.08 -19.99
C TYR A 228 9.00 -14.80 -21.12
N GLU A 229 8.97 -14.23 -22.34
CA GLU A 229 8.39 -14.95 -23.49
C GLU A 229 9.18 -16.25 -23.81
N ALA A 230 10.52 -16.19 -23.78
CA ALA A 230 11.36 -17.37 -23.98
C ALA A 230 11.14 -18.45 -22.89
N ALA A 231 10.77 -18.03 -21.69
CA ALA A 231 10.38 -18.90 -20.57
C ALA A 231 8.90 -19.37 -20.67
N ASN A 232 8.13 -18.96 -21.68
CA ASN A 232 6.68 -19.16 -21.82
C ASN A 232 5.85 -18.54 -20.69
N LEU A 233 6.36 -17.53 -20.02
CA LEU A 233 5.67 -16.79 -18.96
C LEU A 233 4.96 -15.55 -19.55
N PHE A 234 3.94 -15.80 -20.37
CA PHE A 234 3.29 -14.79 -21.19
C PHE A 234 2.58 -13.70 -20.40
N GLU A 235 2.07 -14.01 -19.21
CA GLU A 235 1.49 -13.00 -18.32
C GLU A 235 2.55 -12.00 -17.84
N LYS A 236 3.68 -12.50 -17.30
CA LYS A 236 4.79 -11.65 -16.87
C LYS A 236 5.36 -10.82 -18.04
N ALA A 237 5.49 -11.45 -19.22
CA ALA A 237 5.93 -10.74 -20.41
C ALA A 237 4.95 -9.63 -20.81
N GLY A 238 3.64 -9.92 -20.79
CA GLY A 238 2.60 -8.95 -21.08
C GLY A 238 2.62 -7.77 -20.11
N ASN A 239 2.72 -8.05 -18.82
CA ASN A 239 2.74 -7.04 -17.78
C ASN A 239 3.97 -6.11 -17.87
N ILE A 240 5.17 -6.66 -18.10
CA ILE A 240 6.37 -5.82 -18.21
C ILE A 240 6.41 -5.00 -19.51
N TYR A 241 5.89 -5.52 -20.63
CA TYR A 241 5.73 -4.76 -21.86
C TYR A 241 4.69 -3.64 -21.72
N ASP A 242 3.61 -3.89 -20.97
CA ASP A 242 2.60 -2.88 -20.66
C ASP A 242 3.18 -1.75 -19.79
N ALA A 243 3.97 -2.10 -18.78
CA ALA A 243 4.73 -1.11 -18.00
C ALA A 243 5.72 -0.31 -18.89
N ALA A 244 6.41 -0.99 -19.81
CA ALA A 244 7.33 -0.34 -20.73
C ALA A 244 6.62 0.63 -21.69
N GLN A 245 5.41 0.30 -22.17
CA GLN A 245 4.66 1.22 -23.05
C GLN A 245 4.22 2.48 -22.32
N GLU A 246 3.81 2.39 -21.04
CA GLU A 246 3.50 3.58 -20.23
C GLU A 246 4.76 4.44 -20.00
N ALA A 247 5.91 3.82 -19.72
CA ALA A 247 7.17 4.55 -19.58
C ALA A 247 7.57 5.27 -20.89
N TYR A 248 7.44 4.61 -22.05
CA TYR A 248 7.67 5.26 -23.35
C TYR A 248 6.68 6.38 -23.66
N LYS A 249 5.43 6.27 -23.18
CA LYS A 249 4.42 7.32 -23.30
C LYS A 249 4.84 8.58 -22.54
N LEU A 250 5.33 8.44 -21.30
CA LEU A 250 5.88 9.53 -20.50
C LEU A 250 7.11 10.17 -21.18
N GLN A 251 7.98 9.36 -21.77
CA GLN A 251 9.13 9.81 -22.55
C GLN A 251 8.78 10.39 -23.93
N ARG A 252 7.51 10.37 -24.34
CA ARG A 252 7.00 10.82 -25.65
C ARG A 252 7.61 10.06 -26.83
N LEU A 253 8.02 8.83 -26.64
CA LEU A 253 8.64 7.97 -27.65
C LEU A 253 7.58 7.09 -28.33
N THR A 254 6.72 7.69 -29.16
CA THR A 254 5.53 7.05 -29.76
C THR A 254 5.83 5.73 -30.50
N SER A 255 6.92 5.66 -31.26
CA SER A 255 7.26 4.44 -32.00
C SER A 255 7.62 3.28 -31.09
N ALA A 256 8.44 3.53 -30.05
CA ALA A 256 8.84 2.52 -29.08
C ALA A 256 7.64 2.09 -28.22
N ARG A 257 6.78 3.05 -27.84
CA ARG A 257 5.51 2.79 -27.16
C ARG A 257 4.63 1.83 -27.94
N ASN A 258 4.42 2.10 -29.23
CA ASN A 258 3.59 1.24 -30.09
C ASN A 258 4.19 -0.17 -30.25
N GLN A 259 5.52 -0.29 -30.23
CA GLN A 259 6.18 -1.60 -30.25
C GLN A 259 5.96 -2.36 -28.93
N ALA A 260 6.11 -1.69 -27.78
CA ALA A 260 5.87 -2.29 -26.47
C ALA A 260 4.40 -2.70 -26.30
N LEU A 261 3.47 -1.82 -26.69
CA LEU A 261 2.03 -2.08 -26.67
C LEU A 261 1.67 -3.30 -27.55
N TYR A 262 2.29 -3.41 -28.72
CA TYR A 262 2.10 -4.56 -29.61
C TYR A 262 2.62 -5.86 -28.97
N LYS A 263 3.82 -5.84 -28.36
CA LYS A 263 4.39 -7.01 -27.69
C LYS A 263 3.55 -7.43 -26.47
N ALA A 264 3.06 -6.48 -25.68
CA ALA A 264 2.14 -6.76 -24.58
C ALA A 264 0.87 -7.48 -25.07
N ALA A 265 0.25 -6.96 -26.12
CA ALA A 265 -0.94 -7.56 -26.72
C ALA A 265 -0.67 -8.99 -27.26
N GLU A 266 0.48 -9.21 -27.92
CA GLU A 266 0.88 -10.55 -28.39
C GLU A 266 1.13 -11.53 -27.24
N ALA A 267 1.75 -11.08 -26.15
CA ALA A 267 1.99 -11.92 -24.99
C ALA A 267 0.67 -12.36 -24.33
N TYR A 268 -0.26 -11.44 -24.09
CA TYR A 268 -1.58 -11.79 -23.56
C TYR A 268 -2.37 -12.72 -24.50
N MET A 269 -2.21 -12.59 -25.82
CA MET A 269 -2.82 -13.51 -26.77
C MET A 269 -2.28 -14.94 -26.72
N LYS A 270 -1.05 -15.14 -26.25
CA LYS A 270 -0.43 -16.48 -26.11
C LYS A 270 -0.76 -17.17 -24.80
N MET A 271 -1.42 -16.48 -23.86
CA MET A 271 -1.74 -17.05 -22.55
C MET A 271 -2.66 -18.26 -22.68
N GLU A 272 -2.34 -19.26 -21.86
CA GLU A 272 -3.16 -20.44 -21.59
C GLU A 272 -3.48 -20.49 -20.11
N GLY A 273 -4.66 -20.97 -19.75
CA GLY A 273 -5.07 -21.04 -18.35
C GLY A 273 -6.59 -21.10 -18.21
N THR A 274 -7.07 -20.86 -16.99
CA THR A 274 -8.51 -20.84 -16.73
C THR A 274 -9.19 -19.64 -17.40
N PRO A 275 -10.44 -19.78 -17.84
CA PRO A 275 -11.17 -18.68 -18.46
C PRO A 275 -11.22 -17.42 -17.59
N GLU A 276 -11.34 -17.59 -16.27
CA GLU A 276 -11.38 -16.49 -15.28
C GLU A 276 -10.12 -15.62 -15.33
N ALA A 277 -8.94 -16.25 -15.49
CA ALA A 277 -7.65 -15.55 -15.54
C ALA A 277 -7.36 -14.96 -16.93
N VAL A 278 -7.70 -15.69 -17.98
CA VAL A 278 -7.26 -15.36 -19.34
C VAL A 278 -8.21 -14.39 -20.06
N ALA A 279 -9.54 -14.51 -19.86
CA ALA A 279 -10.51 -13.70 -20.59
C ALA A 279 -10.33 -12.17 -20.39
N PRO A 280 -10.09 -11.64 -19.18
CA PRO A 280 -9.83 -10.22 -18.99
C PRO A 280 -8.58 -9.72 -19.72
N LEU A 281 -7.53 -10.53 -19.77
CA LEU A 281 -6.27 -10.19 -20.45
C LEU A 281 -6.41 -10.22 -21.98
N LEU A 282 -7.27 -11.08 -22.52
CA LEU A 282 -7.63 -11.06 -23.94
C LEU A 282 -8.44 -9.81 -24.30
N VAL A 283 -9.33 -9.35 -23.43
CA VAL A 283 -10.03 -8.05 -23.61
C VAL A 283 -8.99 -6.93 -23.63
N LYS A 284 -8.05 -6.92 -22.67
CA LYS A 284 -6.96 -5.94 -22.64
C LYS A 284 -6.15 -5.97 -23.93
N SER A 285 -5.76 -7.15 -24.40
CA SER A 285 -5.09 -7.32 -25.70
C SER A 285 -5.91 -6.77 -26.86
N GLY A 286 -7.21 -7.03 -26.89
CA GLY A 286 -8.13 -6.50 -27.89
C GLY A 286 -8.15 -4.97 -27.94
N ASN A 287 -8.18 -4.33 -26.77
CA ASN A 287 -8.12 -2.87 -26.65
C ASN A 287 -6.76 -2.31 -27.12
N MET A 288 -5.65 -2.96 -26.77
CA MET A 288 -4.32 -2.59 -27.25
C MET A 288 -4.22 -2.67 -28.78
N TYR A 289 -4.76 -3.72 -29.40
CA TYR A 289 -4.82 -3.83 -30.86
C TYR A 289 -5.75 -2.79 -31.48
N HIS A 290 -6.82 -2.40 -30.80
CA HIS A 290 -7.68 -1.31 -31.25
C HIS A 290 -6.90 0.00 -31.33
N GLU A 291 -6.15 0.35 -30.29
CA GLU A 291 -5.31 1.54 -30.25
C GLU A 291 -4.24 1.54 -31.34
N LEU A 292 -3.66 0.38 -31.62
CA LEU A 292 -2.69 0.19 -32.72
C LEU A 292 -3.30 0.11 -34.11
N GLY A 293 -4.63 0.19 -34.27
CA GLY A 293 -5.33 0.06 -35.54
C GLY A 293 -5.24 -1.36 -36.16
N ARG A 294 -4.94 -2.40 -35.36
CA ARG A 294 -4.77 -3.78 -35.83
C ARG A 294 -6.09 -4.55 -35.84
N VAL A 295 -6.99 -4.19 -36.76
CA VAL A 295 -8.38 -4.67 -36.82
C VAL A 295 -8.52 -6.19 -36.74
N MET A 296 -7.72 -6.96 -37.49
CA MET A 296 -7.85 -8.43 -37.51
C MET A 296 -7.44 -9.06 -36.20
N LYS A 297 -6.34 -8.58 -35.58
CA LYS A 297 -5.86 -9.08 -34.31
C LYS A 297 -6.82 -8.69 -33.16
N ARG A 298 -7.35 -7.45 -33.19
CA ARG A 298 -8.42 -7.02 -32.29
C ARG A 298 -9.61 -7.99 -32.33
N LYS A 299 -10.13 -8.27 -33.54
CA LYS A 299 -11.25 -9.19 -33.71
C LYS A 299 -10.95 -10.58 -33.14
N TRP A 300 -9.73 -11.05 -33.30
CA TRP A 300 -9.32 -12.38 -32.84
C TRP A 300 -9.22 -12.45 -31.32
N ALA A 301 -8.70 -11.40 -30.68
CA ALA A 301 -8.63 -11.29 -29.23
C ALA A 301 -10.05 -11.30 -28.61
N PHE A 302 -10.94 -10.45 -29.14
CA PHE A 302 -12.32 -10.40 -28.64
C PHE A 302 -13.12 -11.68 -28.95
N LYS A 303 -12.86 -12.35 -30.08
CA LYS A 303 -13.43 -13.67 -30.34
C LYS A 303 -13.09 -14.65 -29.23
N ARG A 304 -11.79 -14.80 -28.95
CA ARG A 304 -11.31 -15.75 -27.95
C ARG A 304 -11.82 -15.40 -26.54
N ALA A 305 -11.83 -14.11 -26.19
CA ALA A 305 -12.42 -13.65 -24.93
C ALA A 305 -13.92 -13.98 -24.83
N SER A 306 -14.68 -13.75 -25.91
CA SER A 306 -16.12 -14.09 -25.98
C SER A 306 -16.39 -15.57 -25.75
N GLU A 307 -15.57 -16.46 -26.34
CA GLU A 307 -15.70 -17.91 -26.16
C GLU A 307 -15.45 -18.31 -24.68
N MET A 308 -14.49 -17.68 -24.02
CA MET A 308 -14.19 -17.93 -22.59
C MET A 308 -15.29 -17.38 -21.68
N PHE A 309 -15.82 -16.19 -21.96
CA PHE A 309 -16.95 -15.66 -21.18
C PHE A 309 -18.24 -16.48 -21.38
N GLU A 310 -18.46 -17.06 -22.57
CA GLU A 310 -19.54 -18.01 -22.80
C GLU A 310 -19.39 -19.28 -21.93
N GLU A 311 -18.17 -19.79 -21.78
CA GLU A 311 -17.88 -20.93 -20.91
C GLU A 311 -18.16 -20.59 -19.43
N LEU A 312 -17.73 -19.40 -18.98
CA LEU A 312 -17.98 -18.93 -17.61
C LEU A 312 -19.46 -18.72 -17.33
N ALA A 313 -20.21 -18.15 -18.28
CA ALA A 313 -21.66 -17.98 -18.14
C ALA A 313 -22.36 -19.33 -18.01
N LYS A 314 -22.03 -20.31 -18.85
CA LYS A 314 -22.59 -21.67 -18.76
C LYS A 314 -22.23 -22.38 -17.45
N LYS A 315 -21.02 -22.18 -16.93
CA LYS A 315 -20.62 -22.71 -15.63
C LYS A 315 -21.47 -22.12 -14.52
N SER A 316 -21.63 -20.79 -14.48
CA SER A 316 -22.47 -20.10 -13.50
C SER A 316 -23.96 -20.51 -13.61
N GLU A 317 -24.48 -20.72 -14.82
CA GLU A 317 -25.83 -21.27 -15.04
C GLU A 317 -25.97 -22.66 -14.38
N THR A 318 -25.00 -23.56 -14.57
CA THR A 318 -25.03 -24.91 -13.96
C THR A 318 -24.92 -24.86 -12.43
N GLU A 319 -24.25 -23.87 -11.88
CA GLU A 319 -24.09 -23.62 -10.44
C GLU A 319 -25.28 -22.87 -9.83
N ASN A 320 -26.27 -22.44 -10.65
CA ASN A 320 -27.40 -21.57 -10.30
C ASN A 320 -26.97 -20.21 -9.72
N ASP A 321 -25.79 -19.73 -10.10
CA ASP A 321 -25.32 -18.39 -9.80
C ASP A 321 -25.74 -17.41 -10.92
N VAL A 322 -26.98 -16.95 -10.81
CA VAL A 322 -27.60 -16.10 -11.84
C VAL A 322 -26.89 -14.75 -11.97
N GLU A 323 -26.36 -14.22 -10.89
CA GLU A 323 -25.67 -12.92 -10.90
C GLU A 323 -24.36 -13.00 -11.69
N SER A 324 -23.52 -13.99 -11.39
CA SER A 324 -22.30 -14.25 -12.16
C SER A 324 -22.59 -14.61 -13.62
N GLU A 325 -23.64 -15.39 -13.87
CA GLU A 325 -24.08 -15.70 -15.24
C GLU A 325 -24.36 -14.42 -16.04
N LYS A 326 -25.19 -13.51 -15.52
CA LYS A 326 -25.54 -12.26 -16.22
C LYS A 326 -24.35 -11.33 -16.38
N LYS A 327 -23.44 -11.30 -15.41
CA LYS A 327 -22.17 -10.59 -15.51
C LYS A 327 -21.30 -11.11 -16.67
N TYR A 328 -21.14 -12.43 -16.77
CA TYR A 328 -20.32 -13.01 -17.86
C TYR A 328 -21.01 -12.88 -19.22
N LEU A 329 -22.33 -12.96 -19.30
CA LEU A 329 -23.08 -12.65 -20.51
C LEU A 329 -22.85 -11.21 -20.99
N ARG A 330 -22.80 -10.23 -20.09
CA ARG A 330 -22.44 -8.83 -20.42
C ARG A 330 -21.05 -8.76 -21.06
N PHE A 331 -20.04 -9.35 -20.44
CA PHE A 331 -18.69 -9.37 -21.00
C PHE A 331 -18.63 -10.11 -22.34
N GLN A 332 -19.37 -11.20 -22.50
CA GLN A 332 -19.51 -11.91 -23.78
C GLN A 332 -20.08 -11.00 -24.86
N ALA A 333 -21.16 -10.30 -24.57
CA ALA A 333 -21.83 -9.39 -25.50
C ALA A 333 -20.89 -8.24 -25.92
N MET A 334 -20.18 -7.63 -24.97
CA MET A 334 -19.16 -6.62 -25.25
C MET A 334 -18.07 -7.14 -26.21
N CYS A 335 -17.59 -8.36 -25.97
CA CYS A 335 -16.60 -9.00 -26.84
C CYS A 335 -17.14 -9.29 -28.22
N LEU A 336 -18.36 -9.81 -28.35
CA LEU A 336 -19.02 -10.07 -29.63
C LEU A 336 -19.21 -8.79 -30.45
N ARG A 337 -19.61 -7.69 -29.82
CA ARG A 337 -19.72 -6.37 -30.46
C ARG A 337 -18.38 -5.89 -31.01
N ASN A 338 -17.33 -5.99 -30.21
CA ASN A 338 -15.97 -5.61 -30.62
C ASN A 338 -15.37 -6.55 -31.69
N TRP A 339 -15.84 -7.79 -31.74
CA TRP A 339 -15.52 -8.73 -32.82
C TRP A 339 -16.29 -8.38 -34.11
N GLY A 340 -17.47 -7.74 -34.01
CA GLY A 340 -18.30 -7.32 -35.15
C GLY A 340 -19.55 -8.20 -35.35
N TYR A 341 -19.98 -8.91 -34.31
CA TYR A 341 -21.23 -9.69 -34.26
C TYR A 341 -22.30 -8.92 -33.51
N GLU A 342 -22.67 -7.75 -34.04
CA GLU A 342 -23.57 -6.81 -33.39
C GLU A 342 -24.95 -7.41 -33.07
N ASP A 343 -25.55 -8.14 -34.00
CA ASP A 343 -26.86 -8.77 -33.80
C ASP A 343 -26.88 -9.78 -32.63
N ARG A 344 -25.81 -10.60 -32.54
CA ARG A 344 -25.70 -11.57 -31.45
C ARG A 344 -25.40 -10.89 -30.11
N ALA A 345 -24.57 -9.87 -30.12
CA ALA A 345 -24.29 -9.07 -28.94
C ALA A 345 -25.59 -8.41 -28.43
N GLU A 346 -26.38 -7.83 -29.33
CA GLU A 346 -27.64 -7.18 -28.98
C GLU A 346 -28.67 -8.16 -28.42
N GLN A 347 -28.73 -9.39 -28.96
CA GLN A 347 -29.59 -10.44 -28.38
C GLN A 347 -29.24 -10.73 -26.92
N ILE A 348 -27.95 -10.88 -26.62
CA ILE A 348 -27.50 -11.14 -25.25
C ILE A 348 -27.72 -9.90 -24.36
N TYR A 349 -27.43 -8.70 -24.84
CA TYR A 349 -27.73 -7.48 -24.10
C TYR A 349 -29.23 -7.35 -23.80
N ASN A 350 -30.11 -7.70 -24.74
CA ASN A 350 -31.55 -7.70 -24.53
C ASN A 350 -31.97 -8.69 -23.43
N GLU A 351 -31.42 -9.90 -23.45
CA GLU A 351 -31.71 -10.91 -22.40
C GLU A 351 -31.32 -10.38 -21.01
N VAL A 352 -30.10 -9.81 -20.87
CA VAL A 352 -29.62 -9.30 -19.59
C VAL A 352 -30.41 -8.06 -19.14
N ARG A 353 -30.75 -7.16 -20.08
CA ARG A 353 -31.61 -5.98 -19.78
C ARG A 353 -33.00 -6.40 -19.30
N GLU A 354 -33.67 -7.34 -20.02
CA GLU A 354 -34.97 -7.84 -19.60
C GLU A 354 -34.93 -8.47 -18.21
N PHE A 355 -33.87 -9.22 -17.90
CA PHE A 355 -33.67 -9.80 -16.57
C PHE A 355 -33.66 -8.71 -15.48
N TYR A 356 -32.83 -7.69 -15.60
CA TYR A 356 -32.74 -6.63 -14.58
C TYR A 356 -34.00 -5.76 -14.52
N LEU A 357 -34.60 -5.45 -15.67
CA LEU A 357 -35.87 -4.71 -15.70
C LEU A 357 -37.01 -5.50 -15.06
N ASP A 358 -37.05 -6.82 -15.24
CA ASP A 358 -38.06 -7.66 -14.60
C ASP A 358 -37.80 -7.81 -13.10
N GLN A 359 -36.52 -7.88 -12.67
CA GLN A 359 -36.16 -7.76 -11.26
C GLN A 359 -36.70 -6.45 -10.67
N ALA A 360 -36.39 -5.31 -11.31
CA ALA A 360 -36.88 -4.01 -10.85
C ALA A 360 -38.40 -3.97 -10.70
N LYS A 361 -39.16 -4.52 -11.67
CA LYS A 361 -40.62 -4.63 -11.59
C LYS A 361 -41.12 -5.53 -10.44
N GLN A 362 -40.42 -6.63 -10.20
CA GLN A 362 -40.74 -7.55 -9.10
C GLN A 362 -40.50 -6.87 -7.75
N GLN A 363 -39.37 -6.19 -7.59
CA GLN A 363 -39.05 -5.45 -6.37
C GLN A 363 -40.03 -4.29 -6.12
N SER A 364 -40.43 -3.59 -7.18
CA SER A 364 -41.46 -2.55 -7.11
C SER A 364 -42.79 -3.10 -6.59
N LYS A 365 -43.24 -4.25 -7.11
CA LYS A 365 -44.46 -4.92 -6.62
C LYS A 365 -44.35 -5.40 -5.18
N GLY A 366 -43.17 -5.81 -4.76
CA GLY A 366 -42.84 -6.21 -3.40
C GLY A 366 -42.68 -5.04 -2.42
N GLY A 367 -42.67 -3.81 -2.91
CA GLY A 367 -42.49 -2.60 -2.11
C GLY A 367 -41.03 -2.38 -1.68
N ASN A 368 -40.06 -3.10 -2.27
CA ASN A 368 -38.65 -2.96 -1.95
C ASN A 368 -37.98 -1.97 -2.91
N LYS A 369 -38.09 -0.68 -2.60
CA LYS A 369 -37.57 0.41 -3.43
C LYS A 369 -36.06 0.38 -3.59
N GLU A 370 -35.31 -0.06 -2.56
CA GLU A 370 -33.82 -0.11 -2.61
C GLU A 370 -33.34 -1.15 -3.61
N LEU A 371 -33.86 -2.37 -3.57
CA LEU A 371 -33.54 -3.41 -4.55
C LEU A 371 -34.08 -3.06 -5.95
N GLN A 372 -35.17 -2.31 -6.04
CA GLN A 372 -35.67 -1.78 -7.30
C GLN A 372 -34.65 -0.80 -7.91
N ALA A 373 -34.14 0.15 -7.11
CA ALA A 373 -33.16 1.13 -7.56
C ALA A 373 -31.86 0.44 -8.04
N LEU A 374 -31.37 -0.55 -7.28
CA LEU A 374 -30.18 -1.32 -7.66
C LEU A 374 -30.38 -2.07 -8.99
N ALA A 375 -31.52 -2.72 -9.17
CA ALA A 375 -31.82 -3.43 -10.43
C ALA A 375 -31.94 -2.47 -11.64
N LEU A 376 -32.43 -1.24 -11.42
CA LEU A 376 -32.43 -0.20 -12.45
C LEU A 376 -31.04 0.29 -12.80
N GLU A 377 -30.12 0.40 -11.84
CA GLU A 377 -28.73 0.73 -12.09
C GLU A 377 -28.03 -0.33 -12.93
N GLU A 378 -28.19 -1.60 -12.59
CA GLU A 378 -27.64 -2.70 -13.38
C GLU A 378 -28.19 -2.71 -14.80
N ALA A 379 -29.50 -2.49 -14.97
CA ALA A 379 -30.09 -2.34 -16.29
C ALA A 379 -29.50 -1.16 -17.05
N ALA A 380 -29.31 -0.02 -16.40
CA ALA A 380 -28.75 1.19 -16.99
C ALA A 380 -27.32 0.98 -17.49
N GLU A 381 -26.49 0.24 -16.75
CA GLU A 381 -25.14 -0.09 -17.19
C GLU A 381 -25.14 -0.93 -18.48
N VAL A 382 -26.06 -1.90 -18.58
CA VAL A 382 -26.19 -2.72 -19.79
C VAL A 382 -26.67 -1.88 -20.98
N PHE A 383 -27.56 -0.91 -20.76
CA PHE A 383 -27.98 0.04 -21.79
C PHE A 383 -26.82 0.92 -22.26
N ALA A 384 -25.98 1.42 -21.35
CA ALA A 384 -24.81 2.21 -21.70
C ALA A 384 -23.80 1.38 -22.51
N GLU A 385 -23.46 0.17 -22.07
CA GLU A 385 -22.56 -0.76 -22.76
C GLU A 385 -23.05 -1.11 -24.16
N SER A 386 -24.36 -1.21 -24.37
CA SER A 386 -24.96 -1.44 -25.68
C SER A 386 -25.10 -0.18 -26.54
N GLY A 387 -24.66 0.98 -26.03
CA GLY A 387 -24.67 2.27 -26.73
C GLY A 387 -26.04 2.98 -26.72
N GLN A 388 -26.94 2.60 -25.82
CA GLN A 388 -28.26 3.22 -25.62
C GLN A 388 -28.20 4.18 -24.43
N GLU A 389 -27.38 5.24 -24.55
CA GLU A 389 -27.06 6.17 -23.46
C GLU A 389 -28.28 6.90 -22.90
N GLU A 390 -29.24 7.27 -23.77
CA GLU A 390 -30.45 7.99 -23.32
C GLU A 390 -31.37 7.13 -22.42
N GLU A 391 -31.51 5.83 -22.74
CA GLU A 391 -32.27 4.91 -21.91
C GLU A 391 -31.52 4.62 -20.60
N SER A 392 -30.20 4.47 -20.65
CA SER A 392 -29.34 4.36 -19.46
C SER A 392 -29.56 5.54 -18.51
N LYS A 393 -29.46 6.77 -19.01
CA LYS A 393 -29.65 7.99 -18.21
C LYS A 393 -31.02 8.03 -17.53
N LYS A 394 -32.10 7.64 -18.26
CA LYS A 394 -33.46 7.60 -17.68
C LYS A 394 -33.56 6.62 -16.51
N LEU A 395 -32.93 5.47 -16.62
CA LEU A 395 -32.94 4.47 -15.55
C LEU A 395 -32.16 4.91 -14.33
N ILE A 396 -31.00 5.56 -14.55
CA ILE A 396 -30.22 6.15 -13.45
C ILE A 396 -31.02 7.26 -12.75
N GLU A 397 -31.71 8.14 -13.49
CA GLU A 397 -32.58 9.15 -12.89
C GLU A 397 -33.66 8.52 -12.01
N GLN A 398 -34.30 7.44 -12.48
CA GLN A 398 -35.30 6.71 -11.68
C GLN A 398 -34.69 6.10 -10.42
N SER A 399 -33.48 5.59 -10.50
CA SER A 399 -32.74 5.07 -9.35
C SER A 399 -32.43 6.19 -8.33
N ILE A 400 -31.97 7.36 -8.79
CA ILE A 400 -31.75 8.54 -7.95
C ILE A 400 -33.04 8.94 -7.21
N GLU A 401 -34.16 9.04 -7.93
CA GLU A 401 -35.46 9.38 -7.33
C GLU A 401 -35.84 8.41 -6.21
N LEU A 402 -35.69 7.12 -6.42
CA LEU A 402 -35.97 6.08 -5.42
C LEU A 402 -35.05 6.18 -4.20
N TYR A 403 -33.73 6.41 -4.40
CA TYR A 403 -32.81 6.56 -3.28
C TYR A 403 -33.10 7.82 -2.46
N ILE A 404 -33.45 8.93 -3.10
CA ILE A 404 -33.84 10.17 -2.40
C ILE A 404 -35.15 9.96 -1.61
N GLU A 405 -36.17 9.33 -2.22
CA GLU A 405 -37.41 9.04 -1.54
C GLU A 405 -37.18 8.18 -0.29
N LEU A 406 -36.41 7.11 -0.40
CA LEU A 406 -36.05 6.26 0.73
C LEU A 406 -35.19 7.00 1.79
N ALA A 407 -34.27 7.85 1.35
CA ALA A 407 -33.43 8.65 2.26
C ALA A 407 -34.28 9.62 3.09
N ASP A 408 -35.30 10.23 2.45
CA ASP A 408 -36.23 11.13 3.13
C ASP A 408 -37.18 10.37 4.05
N GLU A 409 -37.69 9.21 3.64
CA GLU A 409 -38.49 8.31 4.48
C GLU A 409 -37.72 7.88 5.73
N SER A 410 -36.46 7.45 5.56
CA SER A 410 -35.58 7.08 6.67
C SER A 410 -35.29 8.26 7.60
N ALA A 411 -35.08 9.45 7.03
CA ALA A 411 -34.90 10.66 7.83
C ALA A 411 -36.14 11.04 8.64
N ALA A 412 -37.35 10.82 8.08
CA ALA A 412 -38.60 11.07 8.76
C ALA A 412 -38.91 10.01 9.85
N ALA A 413 -38.37 8.80 9.69
CA ALA A 413 -38.45 7.73 10.67
C ALA A 413 -37.38 7.82 11.78
N ASP A 414 -36.58 8.91 11.79
CA ASP A 414 -35.46 9.14 12.72
C ASP A 414 -34.37 8.08 12.61
N ASP A 415 -34.16 7.56 11.37
CA ASP A 415 -33.06 6.67 11.00
C ASP A 415 -32.02 7.43 10.15
N PRO A 416 -31.11 8.17 10.78
CA PRO A 416 -30.11 8.96 10.06
C PRO A 416 -29.04 8.10 9.37
N GLU A 417 -28.81 6.87 9.83
CA GLU A 417 -27.84 5.96 9.23
C GLU A 417 -28.27 5.51 7.84
N SER A 418 -29.46 4.96 7.73
CA SER A 418 -30.02 4.53 6.44
C SER A 418 -30.16 5.73 5.50
N SER A 419 -30.62 6.88 6.03
CA SER A 419 -30.70 8.11 5.25
C SER A 419 -29.34 8.55 4.69
N SER A 420 -28.26 8.48 5.47
CA SER A 420 -26.91 8.81 5.02
C SER A 420 -26.45 7.90 3.88
N LYS A 421 -26.57 6.59 4.04
CA LYS A 421 -26.18 5.60 3.03
C LYS A 421 -26.93 5.77 1.71
N LEU A 422 -28.22 6.08 1.80
CA LEU A 422 -29.07 6.26 0.61
C LEU A 422 -28.74 7.55 -0.15
N TYR A 423 -28.45 8.65 0.53
CA TYR A 423 -27.94 9.85 -0.13
C TYR A 423 -26.57 9.64 -0.78
N SER A 424 -25.69 8.83 -0.17
CA SER A 424 -24.41 8.45 -0.78
C SER A 424 -24.62 7.67 -2.08
N LYS A 425 -25.54 6.69 -2.11
CA LYS A 425 -25.92 5.96 -3.33
C LYS A 425 -26.50 6.88 -4.41
N ALA A 426 -27.36 7.84 -4.02
CA ALA A 426 -27.86 8.84 -4.96
C ALA A 426 -26.76 9.71 -5.55
N ALA A 427 -25.73 10.04 -4.75
CA ALA A 427 -24.57 10.78 -5.22
C ALA A 427 -23.76 9.99 -6.25
N ASP A 428 -23.51 8.70 -6.00
CA ASP A 428 -22.81 7.82 -6.95
C ASP A 428 -23.57 7.71 -8.29
N CYS A 429 -24.89 7.63 -8.23
CA CYS A 429 -25.74 7.64 -9.43
C CYS A 429 -25.65 8.98 -10.18
N ALA A 430 -25.63 10.11 -9.48
CA ALA A 430 -25.49 11.44 -10.10
C ALA A 430 -24.12 11.58 -10.81
N LEU A 431 -23.07 10.98 -10.23
CA LEU A 431 -21.75 10.94 -10.87
C LEU A 431 -21.77 10.15 -12.19
N LYS A 432 -22.52 9.05 -12.27
CA LYS A 432 -22.73 8.28 -13.53
C LYS A 432 -23.40 9.12 -14.63
N LEU A 433 -24.10 10.19 -14.26
CA LEU A 433 -24.73 11.16 -15.20
C LEU A 433 -23.82 12.36 -15.52
N ASP A 434 -22.58 12.42 -15.03
CA ASP A 434 -21.71 13.58 -15.05
C ASP A 434 -22.32 14.82 -14.36
N ASP A 435 -23.32 14.63 -13.47
CA ASP A 435 -23.97 15.72 -12.73
C ASP A 435 -23.23 15.97 -11.43
N ILE A 436 -22.14 16.72 -11.54
CA ILE A 436 -21.25 17.04 -10.42
C ILE A 436 -22.00 17.85 -9.34
N GLU A 437 -22.92 18.72 -9.71
CA GLU A 437 -23.66 19.55 -8.76
C GLU A 437 -24.56 18.71 -7.85
N ARG A 438 -25.32 17.76 -8.42
CA ARG A 438 -26.14 16.84 -7.63
C ARG A 438 -25.29 15.87 -6.83
N ASN A 439 -24.21 15.35 -7.40
CA ASN A 439 -23.27 14.48 -6.71
C ASN A 439 -22.75 15.15 -5.42
N GLU A 440 -22.18 16.38 -5.53
CA GLU A 440 -21.70 17.12 -4.36
C GLU A 440 -22.80 17.43 -3.34
N SER A 441 -24.00 17.78 -3.82
CA SER A 441 -25.15 18.07 -2.96
C SER A 441 -25.58 16.84 -2.15
N PHE A 442 -25.66 15.68 -2.80
CA PHE A 442 -26.07 14.44 -2.12
C PHE A 442 -25.00 13.94 -1.14
N HIS A 443 -23.72 13.99 -1.47
CA HIS A 443 -22.65 13.71 -0.52
C HIS A 443 -22.70 14.63 0.70
N TRP A 444 -23.01 15.91 0.49
CA TRP A 444 -23.21 16.83 1.61
C TRP A 444 -24.41 16.45 2.47
N MET A 445 -25.54 16.06 1.86
CA MET A 445 -26.70 15.55 2.59
C MET A 445 -26.35 14.28 3.38
N ALA A 446 -25.64 13.34 2.77
CA ALA A 446 -25.15 12.13 3.41
C ALA A 446 -24.29 12.46 4.64
N SER A 447 -23.33 13.38 4.49
CA SER A 447 -22.49 13.86 5.59
C SER A 447 -23.31 14.45 6.75
N GLN A 448 -24.32 15.29 6.46
CA GLN A 448 -25.18 15.87 7.50
C GLN A 448 -26.00 14.80 8.26
N LYS A 449 -26.45 13.75 7.57
CA LYS A 449 -27.18 12.64 8.20
C LYS A 449 -26.23 11.78 9.03
N ALA A 450 -25.02 11.53 8.56
CA ALA A 450 -23.99 10.82 9.33
C ALA A 450 -23.61 11.58 10.62
N VAL A 451 -23.54 12.92 10.59
CA VAL A 451 -23.36 13.72 11.81
C VAL A 451 -24.50 13.48 12.80
N LYS A 452 -25.76 13.45 12.33
CA LYS A 452 -26.91 13.15 13.21
C LYS A 452 -26.83 11.74 13.79
N ALA A 453 -26.38 10.76 13.02
CA ALA A 453 -26.17 9.40 13.52
C ALA A 453 -25.06 9.40 14.61
N ALA A 454 -23.96 10.12 14.40
CA ALA A 454 -22.92 10.26 15.39
C ALA A 454 -23.42 10.91 16.70
N ASP A 455 -24.22 11.97 16.59
CA ASP A 455 -24.80 12.65 17.76
C ASP A 455 -25.76 11.72 18.50
N TYR A 456 -26.60 10.96 17.80
CA TYR A 456 -27.49 9.95 18.38
C TYR A 456 -26.72 8.92 19.21
N TYR A 457 -25.61 8.36 18.68
CA TYR A 457 -24.80 7.39 19.43
C TYR A 457 -24.02 8.01 20.60
N LYS A 458 -23.65 9.30 20.51
CA LYS A 458 -23.09 10.03 21.66
C LYS A 458 -24.12 10.14 22.81
N GLU A 459 -25.37 10.45 22.47
CA GLU A 459 -26.46 10.53 23.47
C GLU A 459 -26.78 9.17 24.09
N LEU A 460 -26.65 8.08 23.33
CA LEU A 460 -26.79 6.71 23.82
C LEU A 460 -25.59 6.21 24.64
N GLY A 461 -24.48 6.94 24.66
CA GLY A 461 -23.26 6.53 25.36
C GLY A 461 -22.50 5.39 24.67
N VAL A 462 -22.56 5.31 23.34
CA VAL A 462 -21.86 4.32 22.51
C VAL A 462 -20.80 5.04 21.67
N PRO A 463 -19.61 5.36 22.28
CA PRO A 463 -18.61 6.20 21.65
C PRO A 463 -18.00 5.58 20.37
N GLU A 464 -17.88 4.24 20.30
CA GLU A 464 -17.32 3.56 19.14
C GLU A 464 -18.18 3.81 17.88
N LEU A 465 -19.50 3.64 17.98
CA LEU A 465 -20.40 3.90 16.86
C LEU A 465 -20.47 5.40 16.54
N ALA A 466 -20.41 6.27 17.54
CA ALA A 466 -20.35 7.70 17.33
C ALA A 466 -19.09 8.10 16.53
N THR A 467 -17.94 7.47 16.83
CA THR A 467 -16.68 7.68 16.11
C THR A 467 -16.78 7.21 14.65
N ILE A 468 -17.32 6.01 14.40
CA ILE A 468 -17.51 5.46 13.05
C ILE A 468 -18.40 6.39 12.22
N TRP A 469 -19.50 6.89 12.77
CA TRP A 469 -20.38 7.80 12.04
C TRP A 469 -19.79 9.20 11.87
N THR A 470 -18.94 9.65 12.79
CA THR A 470 -18.15 10.90 12.63
C THR A 470 -17.17 10.77 11.45
N ARG A 471 -16.50 9.63 11.34
CA ARG A 471 -15.65 9.27 10.19
C ARG A 471 -16.43 9.27 8.88
N THR A 472 -17.57 8.56 8.85
CA THR A 472 -18.46 8.50 7.68
C THR A 472 -18.84 9.90 7.23
N ALA A 473 -19.25 10.77 8.15
CA ALA A 473 -19.59 12.15 7.86
C ALA A 473 -18.42 12.95 7.24
N GLY A 474 -17.21 12.72 7.74
CA GLY A 474 -16.00 13.33 7.21
C GLY A 474 -15.66 12.85 5.81
N LEU A 475 -15.74 11.54 5.56
CA LEU A 475 -15.46 10.96 4.24
C LEU A 475 -16.47 11.42 3.19
N GLU A 476 -17.76 11.46 3.51
CA GLU A 476 -18.81 11.99 2.62
C GLU A 476 -18.57 13.48 2.30
N ALA A 477 -18.18 14.29 3.28
CA ALA A 477 -17.88 15.70 3.06
C ALA A 477 -16.62 15.91 2.18
N LEU A 478 -15.67 14.96 2.16
CA LEU A 478 -14.51 15.02 1.27
C LEU A 478 -14.86 14.81 -0.21
N GLN A 479 -15.93 14.10 -0.51
CA GLN A 479 -16.39 13.87 -1.89
C GLN A 479 -16.88 15.16 -2.55
N THR A 480 -17.10 16.22 -1.77
CA THR A 480 -17.45 17.52 -2.31
C THR A 480 -16.19 18.32 -2.64
N ASN A 481 -16.14 19.02 -3.79
CA ASN A 481 -15.00 19.86 -4.17
C ASN A 481 -15.01 21.26 -3.53
N SER A 482 -15.96 21.53 -2.66
CA SER A 482 -16.11 22.81 -1.98
C SER A 482 -15.10 22.96 -0.83
N LYS A 483 -14.24 24.00 -0.89
CA LYS A 483 -13.27 24.28 0.19
C LYS A 483 -13.91 24.37 1.59
N LYS A 484 -15.14 24.87 1.69
CA LYS A 484 -15.87 24.97 2.96
C LYS A 484 -16.22 23.59 3.50
N MET A 485 -16.68 22.69 2.62
CA MET A 485 -17.04 21.32 2.99
C MET A 485 -15.80 20.50 3.34
N VAL A 486 -14.73 20.64 2.56
CA VAL A 486 -13.42 20.03 2.86
C VAL A 486 -12.87 20.48 4.22
N GLN A 487 -13.04 21.76 4.60
CA GLN A 487 -12.67 22.20 5.95
C GLN A 487 -13.48 21.48 7.03
N LYS A 488 -14.78 21.30 6.81
CA LYS A 488 -15.65 20.54 7.71
C LYS A 488 -15.26 19.07 7.78
N ALA A 489 -14.90 18.46 6.65
CA ALA A 489 -14.39 17.09 6.57
C ALA A 489 -13.11 16.92 7.41
N ILE A 490 -12.17 17.86 7.30
CA ILE A 490 -10.94 17.85 8.10
C ILE A 490 -11.24 17.88 9.61
N GLU A 491 -12.22 18.69 10.03
CA GLU A 491 -12.65 18.76 11.44
C GLU A 491 -13.24 17.42 11.92
N LEU A 492 -14.13 16.82 11.12
CA LEU A 492 -14.79 15.56 11.44
C LEU A 492 -13.78 14.40 11.48
N LEU A 493 -12.92 14.28 10.48
CA LEU A 493 -11.91 13.21 10.44
C LEU A 493 -10.85 13.37 11.53
N THR A 494 -10.50 14.60 11.91
CA THR A 494 -9.62 14.80 13.07
C THR A 494 -10.30 14.35 14.37
N ALA A 495 -11.58 14.67 14.55
CA ALA A 495 -12.34 14.22 15.72
C ALA A 495 -12.53 12.70 15.75
N SER A 496 -12.74 12.07 14.60
CA SER A 496 -12.83 10.62 14.48
C SER A 496 -11.50 9.94 14.82
N ALA A 497 -10.38 10.47 14.32
CA ALA A 497 -9.04 9.96 14.65
C ALA A 497 -8.75 10.02 16.16
N GLU A 498 -9.19 11.07 16.84
CA GLU A 498 -9.10 11.15 18.31
C GLU A 498 -9.95 10.07 18.99
N GLY A 499 -11.19 9.86 18.54
CA GLY A 499 -12.06 8.81 19.06
C GLY A 499 -11.49 7.40 18.87
N PHE A 500 -10.91 7.10 17.72
CA PHE A 500 -10.25 5.82 17.47
C PHE A 500 -8.99 5.64 18.31
N LYS A 501 -8.23 6.71 18.58
CA LYS A 501 -7.09 6.65 19.53
C LYS A 501 -7.57 6.31 20.96
N GLU A 502 -8.65 6.93 21.41
CA GLU A 502 -9.23 6.64 22.73
C GLU A 502 -9.72 5.19 22.84
N ALA A 503 -10.23 4.62 21.75
CA ALA A 503 -10.63 3.21 21.63
C ALA A 503 -9.43 2.25 21.42
N ASN A 504 -8.21 2.75 21.30
CA ASN A 504 -6.99 2.01 20.94
C ASN A 504 -7.06 1.33 19.54
N GLU A 505 -7.90 1.85 18.65
CA GLU A 505 -8.01 1.44 17.23
C GLU A 505 -7.06 2.28 16.37
N LEU A 506 -5.76 2.06 16.54
CA LEU A 506 -4.71 2.92 16.01
C LEU A 506 -4.62 2.91 14.48
N ASN A 507 -4.92 1.78 13.83
CA ASN A 507 -4.95 1.67 12.38
C ASN A 507 -6.03 2.59 11.79
N GLU A 508 -7.22 2.59 12.36
CA GLU A 508 -8.33 3.42 11.93
C GLU A 508 -8.03 4.92 12.15
N ALA A 509 -7.40 5.25 13.29
CA ALA A 509 -6.96 6.62 13.55
C ALA A 509 -5.92 7.09 12.53
N PHE A 510 -4.99 6.21 12.13
CA PHE A 510 -4.00 6.52 11.10
C PHE A 510 -4.64 6.78 9.74
N GLU A 511 -5.63 5.97 9.34
CA GLU A 511 -6.37 6.15 8.08
C GLU A 511 -7.10 7.50 8.02
N ASP A 512 -7.73 7.90 9.12
CA ASP A 512 -8.41 9.19 9.19
C ASP A 512 -7.41 10.36 9.10
N LEU A 513 -6.28 10.27 9.78
CA LEU A 513 -5.21 11.27 9.67
C LEU A 513 -4.58 11.30 8.28
N PHE A 514 -4.50 10.16 7.60
CA PHE A 514 -4.05 10.12 6.21
C PHE A 514 -5.03 10.88 5.30
N ALA A 515 -6.32 10.67 5.45
CA ALA A 515 -7.34 11.42 4.71
C ALA A 515 -7.30 12.94 5.03
N VAL A 516 -7.06 13.30 6.30
CA VAL A 516 -6.84 14.70 6.72
C VAL A 516 -5.59 15.29 6.06
N PHE A 517 -4.50 14.52 6.00
CA PHE A 517 -3.28 14.92 5.31
C PHE A 517 -3.54 15.18 3.83
N GLU A 518 -4.18 14.24 3.13
CA GLU A 518 -4.53 14.40 1.71
C GLU A 518 -5.35 15.66 1.47
N ALA A 519 -6.43 15.86 2.24
CA ALA A 519 -7.30 17.03 2.14
C ALA A 519 -6.53 18.35 2.38
N ARG A 520 -5.68 18.39 3.41
CA ARG A 520 -4.86 19.56 3.70
C ARG A 520 -3.84 19.84 2.59
N PHE A 521 -3.22 18.79 2.09
CA PHE A 521 -2.21 18.88 1.04
C PHE A 521 -2.80 19.35 -0.30
N MET A 522 -3.97 18.82 -0.66
CA MET A 522 -4.68 19.15 -1.91
C MET A 522 -5.28 20.57 -1.92
N TYR A 523 -6.01 20.91 -0.88
CA TYR A 523 -6.83 22.12 -0.85
C TYR A 523 -6.17 23.31 -0.15
N TYR A 524 -5.17 23.05 0.72
CA TYR A 524 -4.49 24.06 1.53
C TYR A 524 -2.96 23.89 1.53
N PRO A 525 -2.32 23.74 0.36
CA PRO A 525 -0.89 23.42 0.27
C PRO A 525 0.02 24.47 0.91
N ASP A 526 -0.42 25.73 0.98
CA ASP A 526 0.33 26.83 1.59
C ASP A 526 0.32 26.79 3.12
N LYS A 527 -0.61 26.06 3.73
CA LYS A 527 -0.73 25.92 5.18
C LYS A 527 0.21 24.84 5.71
N ARG A 528 1.52 25.09 5.69
CA ARG A 528 2.56 24.13 6.08
C ARG A 528 2.46 23.65 7.54
N ARG A 529 2.08 24.54 8.49
CA ARG A 529 2.00 24.15 9.92
C ARG A 529 0.97 23.06 10.20
N PRO A 530 -0.30 23.18 9.76
CA PRO A 530 -1.28 22.10 9.93
C PRO A 530 -0.86 20.79 9.27
N ILE A 531 -0.26 20.82 8.08
CA ILE A 531 0.23 19.62 7.38
C ILE A 531 1.31 18.93 8.21
N LYS A 532 2.33 19.68 8.69
CA LYS A 532 3.38 19.11 9.55
C LYS A 532 2.83 18.55 10.87
N ALA A 533 1.81 19.19 11.45
CA ALA A 533 1.17 18.69 12.67
C ALA A 533 0.50 17.32 12.42
N THR A 534 -0.23 17.16 11.30
CA THR A 534 -0.83 15.87 10.92
C THR A 534 0.23 14.79 10.72
N ILE A 535 1.32 15.10 10.00
CA ILE A 535 2.41 14.14 9.78
C ILE A 535 3.06 13.72 11.10
N LYS A 536 3.21 14.66 12.05
CA LYS A 536 3.74 14.34 13.38
C LYS A 536 2.81 13.37 14.13
N GLU A 537 1.53 13.64 14.11
CA GLU A 537 0.52 12.78 14.75
C GLU A 537 0.46 11.38 14.14
N MET A 538 0.52 11.29 12.81
CA MET A 538 0.64 10.01 12.09
C MET A 538 1.92 9.26 12.50
N ALA A 539 3.03 9.97 12.71
CA ALA A 539 4.29 9.37 13.14
C ALA A 539 4.21 8.80 14.55
N GLU A 540 3.54 9.50 15.47
CA GLU A 540 3.30 9.01 16.83
C GLU A 540 2.48 7.72 16.84
N ILE A 541 1.43 7.64 16.02
CA ILE A 541 0.60 6.44 15.86
C ILE A 541 1.39 5.30 15.18
N SER A 542 2.14 5.59 14.12
CA SER A 542 2.96 4.58 13.41
C SER A 542 3.96 3.90 14.35
N MET A 543 4.55 4.65 15.29
CA MET A 543 5.44 4.08 16.30
C MET A 543 4.73 3.12 17.26
N MET A 544 3.44 3.33 17.55
CA MET A 544 2.66 2.45 18.42
C MET A 544 2.21 1.18 17.70
N ILE A 545 1.86 1.28 16.42
CA ILE A 545 1.38 0.14 15.60
C ILE A 545 2.53 -0.80 15.25
N GLN A 546 3.73 -0.29 14.98
CA GLN A 546 4.91 -1.04 14.54
C GLN A 546 4.66 -1.88 13.27
N ASP A 547 3.91 -1.32 12.31
CA ASP A 547 3.60 -1.92 11.02
C ASP A 547 4.50 -1.34 9.94
N ASP A 548 5.13 -2.23 9.16
CA ASP A 548 6.09 -1.85 8.12
C ASP A 548 5.41 -1.08 6.97
N ILE A 549 4.16 -1.43 6.62
CA ILE A 549 3.40 -0.78 5.54
C ILE A 549 3.03 0.64 5.95
N ILE A 550 2.58 0.83 7.18
CA ILE A 550 2.25 2.16 7.74
C ILE A 550 3.52 3.01 7.83
N SER A 551 4.65 2.43 8.22
CA SER A 551 5.95 3.11 8.28
C SER A 551 6.43 3.52 6.88
N ALA A 552 6.24 2.67 5.88
CA ALA A 552 6.54 2.97 4.48
C ALA A 552 5.65 4.11 3.96
N LEU A 553 4.34 4.05 4.21
CA LEU A 553 3.39 5.09 3.83
C LEU A 553 3.77 6.45 4.45
N LEU A 554 4.12 6.46 5.73
CA LEU A 554 4.56 7.68 6.41
C LEU A 554 5.86 8.24 5.81
N SER A 555 6.79 7.39 5.41
CA SER A 555 8.04 7.78 4.76
C SER A 555 7.80 8.43 3.39
N ILE A 556 6.86 7.88 2.60
CA ILE A 556 6.42 8.46 1.34
C ILE A 556 5.82 9.86 1.56
N ILE A 557 4.93 10.00 2.55
CA ILE A 557 4.28 11.27 2.91
C ILE A 557 5.31 12.31 3.34
N ARG A 558 6.31 11.94 4.13
CA ARG A 558 7.39 12.83 4.57
C ARG A 558 8.22 13.30 3.39
N ALA A 559 8.71 12.39 2.55
CA ALA A 559 9.48 12.71 1.37
C ALA A 559 8.72 13.66 0.43
N MET A 560 7.44 13.40 0.21
CA MET A 560 6.56 14.26 -0.59
C MET A 560 6.40 15.66 0.03
N ASN A 561 6.20 15.72 1.35
CA ASN A 561 6.06 17.00 2.06
C ASN A 561 7.34 17.85 2.05
N GLU A 562 8.49 17.23 1.98
CA GLU A 562 9.83 17.87 1.91
C GLU A 562 10.19 18.32 0.49
N GLY A 563 9.44 17.86 -0.52
CA GLY A 563 9.69 18.14 -1.93
C GLY A 563 10.64 17.12 -2.58
N ASN A 564 10.94 16.04 -1.89
CA ASN A 564 11.74 14.93 -2.43
C ASN A 564 10.83 13.93 -3.18
N HIS A 565 10.37 14.35 -4.37
CA HIS A 565 9.38 13.61 -5.15
C HIS A 565 9.94 12.31 -5.71
N ILE A 566 11.24 12.25 -5.98
CA ILE A 566 11.91 11.05 -6.49
C ILE A 566 11.90 9.98 -5.40
N SER A 567 12.36 10.30 -4.19
CA SER A 567 12.29 9.37 -3.06
C SER A 567 10.87 8.90 -2.76
N ALA A 568 9.89 9.80 -2.83
CA ALA A 568 8.48 9.44 -2.61
C ALA A 568 7.97 8.44 -3.66
N LEU A 569 8.30 8.62 -4.93
CA LEU A 569 7.94 7.68 -6.01
C LEU A 569 8.63 6.33 -5.85
N LEU A 570 9.90 6.34 -5.45
CA LEU A 570 10.68 5.14 -5.20
C LEU A 570 10.04 4.27 -4.12
N MET A 571 9.83 4.88 -2.96
CA MET A 571 9.21 4.20 -1.83
C MET A 571 7.80 3.70 -2.17
N LEU A 572 7.05 4.44 -3.02
CA LEU A 572 5.73 4.02 -3.47
C LEU A 572 5.81 2.78 -4.37
N GLN A 573 6.71 2.76 -5.35
CA GLN A 573 6.89 1.61 -6.24
C GLN A 573 7.29 0.34 -5.50
N GLU A 574 8.12 0.49 -4.47
CA GLU A 574 8.61 -0.63 -3.67
C GLU A 574 7.56 -1.25 -2.76
N ASN A 575 6.55 -0.47 -2.38
CA ASN A 575 5.47 -0.91 -1.51
C ASN A 575 4.11 -0.93 -2.24
N GLU A 576 4.12 -0.90 -3.58
CA GLU A 576 2.90 -0.77 -4.38
C GLU A 576 1.94 -1.95 -4.17
N GLU A 577 2.47 -3.17 -4.11
CA GLU A 577 1.67 -4.38 -3.88
C GLU A 577 1.01 -4.38 -2.49
N ASP A 578 1.70 -3.85 -1.48
CA ASP A 578 1.18 -3.76 -0.12
C ASP A 578 0.25 -2.56 0.08
N LEU A 579 0.49 -1.46 -0.62
CA LEU A 579 -0.32 -0.25 -0.53
C LEU A 579 -1.59 -0.29 -1.38
N LEU A 580 -1.69 -1.21 -2.35
CA LEU A 580 -2.88 -1.48 -3.17
C LEU A 580 -3.66 -0.19 -3.58
N ALA A 581 -4.89 -0.05 -3.08
CA ALA A 581 -5.77 1.07 -3.41
C ALA A 581 -5.21 2.47 -3.06
N LYS A 582 -4.21 2.58 -2.18
CA LYS A 582 -3.57 3.85 -1.83
C LYS A 582 -2.50 4.26 -2.83
N ALA A 583 -1.93 3.32 -3.58
CA ALA A 583 -0.83 3.58 -4.50
C ALA A 583 -1.21 4.63 -5.57
N ASP A 584 -2.37 4.50 -6.21
CA ASP A 584 -2.85 5.45 -7.22
C ASP A 584 -3.14 6.84 -6.64
N ARG A 585 -3.69 6.89 -5.42
CA ARG A 585 -3.93 8.16 -4.71
C ARG A 585 -2.62 8.87 -4.40
N LEU A 586 -1.63 8.13 -3.89
CA LEU A 586 -0.29 8.65 -3.59
C LEU A 586 0.43 9.14 -4.85
N ARG A 587 0.33 8.42 -5.98
CA ARG A 587 0.89 8.88 -7.26
C ARG A 587 0.32 10.23 -7.67
N LYS A 588 -1.01 10.40 -7.61
CA LYS A 588 -1.67 11.68 -7.90
C LYS A 588 -1.19 12.79 -6.97
N LEU A 589 -1.03 12.51 -5.67
CA LEU A 589 -0.53 13.48 -4.70
C LEU A 589 0.93 13.87 -4.97
N ILE A 590 1.79 12.90 -5.32
CA ILE A 590 3.19 13.16 -5.68
C ILE A 590 3.27 14.03 -6.95
N GLU A 591 2.48 13.73 -7.98
CA GLU A 591 2.40 14.55 -9.20
C GLU A 591 1.99 16.00 -8.89
N GLN A 592 0.98 16.19 -8.07
CA GLN A 592 0.54 17.52 -7.66
C GLN A 592 1.59 18.21 -6.79
N SER A 593 2.30 17.48 -5.95
CA SER A 593 3.34 18.03 -5.09
C SER A 593 4.49 18.64 -5.90
N LYS A 594 4.80 18.11 -7.09
CA LYS A 594 5.79 18.70 -8.01
C LYS A 594 5.43 20.13 -8.43
N VAL A 595 4.13 20.43 -8.55
CA VAL A 595 3.63 21.77 -8.90
C VAL A 595 3.67 22.70 -7.70
N VAL A 596 3.29 22.22 -6.54
CA VAL A 596 3.15 23.02 -5.29
C VAL A 596 4.49 23.22 -4.59
N ARG A 597 5.40 22.26 -4.70
CA ARG A 597 6.73 22.24 -4.07
C ARG A 597 7.76 21.78 -5.07
N PRO A 598 8.14 22.62 -6.03
CA PRO A 598 9.19 22.24 -6.97
C PRO A 598 10.47 21.86 -6.22
N THR A 599 11.13 20.79 -6.66
CA THR A 599 12.44 20.32 -6.15
C THR A 599 13.39 21.51 -6.03
N LYS A 600 14.04 21.60 -4.89
CA LYS A 600 15.06 22.63 -4.61
C LYS A 600 16.27 22.44 -5.48
#